data_e66e57978faf01929a9779b6fc3ed2b4
#
_entry.id   e66e57978faf01929a9779b6fc3ed2b4
#
_cell.length_a   1.000
_cell.length_b   1.000
_cell.length_c   1.000
_cell.angle_alpha   90.00
_cell.angle_beta   90.00
_cell.angle_gamma   90.00
#
_symmetry.space_group_name_H-M   'P 1'
#
loop_
_entity.id
_entity.type
_entity.pdbx_description
1 polymer ?
#
loop_
_entity_poly.entity_id
_entity_poly.type
_entity_poly.pdbx_seq_one_letter_code
_entity_poly.pdbx_strand_id
1 'polypeptide(L)'
;MPRYLIEVPHDSDMRACARVLEVFLSTGSHFLANADWGCMDGDHSAWMIVELDSKEQARSMVPPAFRAQARIVELNKSAKK
;
A
#
# COMPACT_ATOMS: atom_id res chain seq x y z
N MET A 1 0.11 19.40 1.60
CA MET A 1 0.08 18.17 2.43
C MET A 1 1.22 17.27 2.04
N PRO A 2 1.82 16.61 3.02
CA PRO A 2 2.87 15.63 2.68
C PRO A 2 2.30 14.47 1.87
N ARG A 3 3.17 13.89 1.06
CA ARG A 3 2.82 12.70 0.29
C ARG A 3 3.51 11.49 0.90
N TYR A 4 2.81 10.37 0.90
CA TYR A 4 3.33 9.14 1.47
C TYR A 4 3.20 8.01 0.47
N LEU A 5 4.27 7.22 0.37
CA LEU A 5 4.22 5.95 -0.35
C LEU A 5 3.77 4.89 0.65
N ILE A 6 2.74 4.15 0.29
CA ILE A 6 2.30 3.01 1.07
C ILE A 6 2.66 1.76 0.28
N GLU A 7 3.48 0.91 0.87
CA GLU A 7 3.91 -0.33 0.25
C GLU A 7 3.42 -1.50 1.10
N VAL A 8 2.70 -2.42 0.47
CA VAL A 8 2.17 -3.60 1.17
C VAL A 8 2.75 -4.85 0.50
N PRO A 9 3.87 -5.37 1.02
CA PRO A 9 4.42 -6.61 0.49
C PRO A 9 3.58 -7.80 0.95
N HIS A 10 3.59 -8.85 0.14
CA HIS A 10 2.94 -10.09 0.51
C HIS A 10 3.72 -11.26 -0.08
N ASP A 11 3.38 -12.48 0.31
CA ASP A 11 4.10 -13.68 -0.11
C ASP A 11 4.07 -13.82 -1.62
N SER A 12 5.11 -14.46 -2.16
CA SER A 12 5.28 -14.63 -3.60
C SER A 12 4.40 -15.71 -4.22
N ASP A 13 3.47 -16.22 -3.46
CA ASP A 13 2.55 -17.26 -3.87
C ASP A 13 1.31 -16.59 -4.49
N MET A 14 0.80 -17.14 -5.57
CA MET A 14 -0.38 -16.61 -6.25
C MET A 14 -1.61 -16.62 -5.36
N ARG A 15 -1.69 -17.55 -4.43
CA ARG A 15 -2.80 -17.56 -3.48
C ARG A 15 -2.73 -16.38 -2.53
N ALA A 16 -1.51 -15.96 -2.18
CA ALA A 16 -1.34 -14.79 -1.33
C ALA A 16 -1.79 -13.53 -2.06
N CYS A 17 -1.46 -13.41 -3.35
CA CYS A 17 -1.94 -12.29 -4.15
C CYS A 17 -3.45 -12.23 -4.19
N ALA A 18 -4.08 -13.37 -4.43
CA ALA A 18 -5.55 -13.44 -4.48
C ALA A 18 -6.17 -13.08 -3.15
N ARG A 19 -5.54 -13.52 -2.05
CA ARG A 19 -6.05 -13.21 -0.72
C ARG A 19 -5.96 -11.72 -0.40
N VAL A 20 -4.86 -11.09 -0.79
CA VAL A 20 -4.68 -9.65 -0.56
C VAL A 20 -5.77 -8.89 -1.30
N LEU A 21 -5.99 -9.23 -2.57
CA LEU A 21 -7.02 -8.61 -3.36
C LEU A 21 -8.41 -8.79 -2.73
N GLU A 22 -8.69 -10.01 -2.27
CA GLU A 22 -9.96 -10.34 -1.66
C GLU A 22 -10.21 -9.53 -0.39
N VAL A 23 -9.19 -9.39 0.45
CA VAL A 23 -9.31 -8.61 1.69
C VAL A 23 -9.57 -7.14 1.36
N PHE A 24 -8.86 -6.59 0.38
CA PHE A 24 -9.05 -5.20 -0.01
C PHE A 24 -10.47 -4.99 -0.57
N LEU A 25 -10.96 -5.92 -1.36
CA LEU A 25 -12.32 -5.83 -1.89
C LEU A 25 -13.35 -5.86 -0.76
N SER A 26 -13.16 -6.75 0.20
CA SER A 26 -14.15 -6.92 1.26
C SER A 26 -14.19 -5.74 2.22
N THR A 27 -13.10 -4.99 2.35
CA THR A 27 -13.09 -3.80 3.20
C THR A 27 -13.60 -2.56 2.48
N GLY A 28 -13.83 -2.66 1.17
CA GLY A 28 -14.28 -1.52 0.39
C GLY A 28 -13.27 -0.40 0.33
N SER A 29 -12.01 -0.73 0.42
CA SER A 29 -10.93 0.24 0.54
C SER A 29 -10.69 1.00 -0.76
N HIS A 30 -10.52 2.31 -0.66
CA HIS A 30 -10.06 3.12 -1.78
C HIS A 30 -8.67 2.72 -2.23
N PHE A 31 -7.92 2.07 -1.36
CA PHE A 31 -6.60 1.55 -1.67
C PHE A 31 -6.64 0.67 -2.92
N LEU A 32 -7.63 -0.22 -2.98
CA LEU A 32 -7.74 -1.14 -4.10
C LEU A 32 -7.88 -0.41 -5.43
N ALA A 33 -8.70 0.63 -5.45
CA ALA A 33 -8.99 1.36 -6.68
C ALA A 33 -7.79 2.17 -7.17
N ASN A 34 -6.88 2.54 -6.28
CA ASN A 34 -5.78 3.44 -6.59
C ASN A 34 -4.40 2.81 -6.47
N ALA A 35 -4.33 1.56 -6.06
CA ALA A 35 -3.05 0.89 -5.85
C ALA A 35 -2.52 0.34 -7.16
N ASP A 36 -1.20 0.36 -7.27
CA ASP A 36 -0.49 -0.33 -8.33
C ASP A 36 0.05 -1.64 -7.79
N TRP A 37 -0.01 -2.69 -8.59
CA TRP A 37 0.33 -4.04 -8.17
C TRP A 37 1.47 -4.57 -9.01
N GLY A 38 2.48 -5.11 -8.37
CA GLY A 38 3.65 -5.65 -9.06
C GLY A 38 3.65 -7.16 -9.25
N CYS A 39 2.57 -7.84 -8.88
CA CYS A 39 2.53 -9.31 -8.90
C CYS A 39 2.82 -9.88 -10.29
N MET A 40 2.32 -9.22 -11.33
CA MET A 40 2.51 -9.72 -12.70
C MET A 40 3.95 -9.63 -13.15
N ASP A 41 4.75 -8.78 -12.52
CA ASP A 41 6.16 -8.64 -12.85
C ASP A 41 7.06 -9.37 -11.85
N GLY A 42 6.46 -10.16 -10.97
CA GLY A 42 7.22 -10.95 -10.00
C GLY A 42 7.53 -10.21 -8.72
N ASP A 43 7.05 -8.98 -8.58
CA ASP A 43 7.28 -8.20 -7.38
C ASP A 43 5.97 -8.14 -6.58
N HIS A 44 5.87 -8.99 -5.58
CA HIS A 44 4.62 -9.22 -4.87
C HIS A 44 4.36 -8.15 -3.82
N SER A 45 4.05 -6.97 -4.31
CA SER A 45 3.73 -5.82 -3.46
C SER A 45 2.64 -4.99 -4.12
N ALA A 46 1.93 -4.23 -3.29
CA ALA A 46 1.01 -3.22 -3.76
C ALA A 46 1.53 -1.86 -3.33
N TRP A 47 1.41 -0.87 -4.18
CA TRP A 47 1.90 0.48 -3.90
C TRP A 47 0.83 1.50 -4.15
N MET A 48 0.79 2.53 -3.30
CA MET A 48 -0.09 3.67 -3.50
C MET A 48 0.58 4.93 -2.95
N ILE A 49 0.39 6.06 -3.63
CA ILE A 49 0.87 7.35 -3.15
C ILE A 49 -0.34 8.17 -2.74
N VAL A 50 -0.31 8.71 -1.53
CA VAL A 50 -1.43 9.48 -0.97
C VAL A 50 -0.93 10.78 -0.38
N GLU A 51 -1.82 11.77 -0.34
CA GLU A 51 -1.56 13.04 0.35
C GLU A 51 -2.41 13.07 1.61
N LEU A 52 -1.75 13.02 2.76
CA LEU A 52 -2.42 12.96 4.05
C LEU A 52 -1.63 13.78 5.05
N ASP A 53 -2.24 14.01 6.21
CA ASP A 53 -1.62 14.85 7.23
C ASP A 53 -0.51 14.14 7.98
N SER A 54 -0.56 12.82 8.11
CA SER A 54 0.41 12.10 8.94
C SER A 54 0.62 10.68 8.45
N LYS A 55 1.73 10.09 8.90
CA LYS A 55 2.01 8.68 8.63
C LYS A 55 0.94 7.78 9.23
N GLU A 56 0.40 8.16 10.36
CA GLU A 56 -0.64 7.35 11.01
C GLU A 56 -1.88 7.27 10.17
N GLN A 57 -2.25 8.38 9.53
CA GLN A 57 -3.38 8.34 8.61
C GLN A 57 -3.11 7.42 7.43
N ALA A 58 -1.88 7.47 6.89
CA ALA A 58 -1.51 6.60 5.79
C ALA A 58 -1.58 5.13 6.20
N ARG A 59 -1.06 4.81 7.38
CA ARG A 59 -1.10 3.44 7.87
C ARG A 59 -2.53 2.95 8.07
N SER A 60 -3.41 3.81 8.51
CA SER A 60 -4.80 3.42 8.74
C SER A 60 -5.56 3.13 7.45
N MET A 61 -5.05 3.54 6.30
CA MET A 61 -5.64 3.19 5.02
C MET A 61 -5.39 1.73 4.64
N VAL A 62 -4.38 1.10 5.24
CA VAL A 62 -4.06 -0.29 4.97
C VAL A 62 -5.02 -1.17 5.78
N PRO A 63 -5.64 -2.20 5.18
CA PRO A 63 -6.48 -3.11 5.96
C PRO A 63 -5.71 -3.69 7.14
N PRO A 64 -6.36 -3.85 8.30
CA PRO A 64 -5.65 -4.31 9.50
C PRO A 64 -4.85 -5.59 9.32
N ALA A 65 -5.32 -6.49 8.46
CA ALA A 65 -4.63 -7.76 8.23
C ALA A 65 -3.23 -7.58 7.66
N PHE A 66 -2.96 -6.47 6.98
CA PHE A 66 -1.67 -6.24 6.34
C PHE A 66 -0.93 -5.05 6.91
N ARG A 67 -1.47 -4.44 7.96
CA ARG A 67 -0.93 -3.19 8.49
C ARG A 67 0.45 -3.37 9.10
N ALA A 68 0.72 -4.53 9.68
CA ALA A 68 2.00 -4.78 10.33
C ALA A 68 3.15 -4.86 9.34
N GLN A 69 2.90 -5.34 8.11
CA GLN A 69 3.97 -5.47 7.12
C GLN A 69 4.05 -4.28 6.17
N ALA A 70 3.12 -3.35 6.25
CA ALA A 70 3.12 -2.19 5.36
C ALA A 70 4.26 -1.25 5.69
N ARG A 71 4.88 -0.69 4.65
CA ARG A 71 5.88 0.37 4.79
C ARG A 71 5.25 1.68 4.40
N ILE A 72 5.49 2.70 5.22
CA ILE A 72 5.00 4.04 4.95
C ILE A 72 6.20 4.96 4.86
N VAL A 73 6.38 5.60 3.70
CA VAL A 73 7.54 6.46 3.46
C VAL A 73 7.04 7.84 3.04
N GLU A 74 7.49 8.85 3.73
CA GLU A 74 7.18 10.22 3.32
C GLU A 74 8.03 10.59 2.11
N LEU A 75 7.40 11.15 1.09
CA LEU A 75 8.05 11.44 -0.17
C LEU A 75 8.26 12.94 -0.33
N ASN A 76 9.42 13.30 -0.85
CA ASN A 76 9.76 14.69 -1.16
C ASN A 76 10.27 14.77 -2.57
N LYS A 77 9.89 15.84 -3.27
CA LYS A 77 10.28 16.00 -4.66
C LYS A 77 11.77 16.20 -4.83
N SER A 78 12.39 16.84 -3.86
CA SER A 78 13.80 17.17 -3.96
C SER A 78 14.50 16.87 -2.67
N ALA A 79 15.65 16.24 -2.77
CA ALA A 79 16.49 15.99 -1.60
C ALA A 79 17.24 17.23 -1.21
N LYS A 80 17.27 18.23 -2.09
CA LYS A 80 17.99 19.42 -1.84
C LYS A 80 17.12 20.45 -1.17
N LYS A 81 17.65 21.15 -0.28
CA LYS A 81 16.91 22.20 0.40
C LYS A 81 17.75 23.36 0.75
#